data_f111f09d429223f27580155f5ad5d0c8
#
_entry.id   f111f09d429223f27580155f5ad5d0c8
#
_cell.length_a   1.000
_cell.length_b   1.000
_cell.length_c   1.000
_cell.angle_alpha   90.00
_cell.angle_beta   90.00
_cell.angle_gamma   90.00
#
_symmetry.space_group_name_H-M   'P 1'
#
loop_
_entity.id
_entity.type
_entity.pdbx_description
1 polymer ?
#
loop_
_entity_poly.entity_id
_entity_poly.type
_entity_poly.pdbx_seq_one_letter_code
_entity_poly.pdbx_strand_id
1 'polypeptide(L)'
;MSSPIFELSTAVRTRRLDMGLTQIVLAALSGLSRATVNQVEKGTIKDLSLTRAARLLDVLGLSVVIATPRPRPARREHEKERSGALDIAARTASVSYKTSVSATQLRKALTSGTPTPAFLPHVYALLDEAPVSLLASVVEQLHREEGVERAQVWKLMRELAHRLKSSREIWR
;
A
#
# COMPACT_ATOMS: atom_id res chain seq x y z
N MET A 1 -15.98 -8.23 21.41
CA MET A 1 -15.88 -8.50 19.95
C MET A 1 -16.02 -7.18 19.23
N SER A 2 -14.99 -6.78 18.45
CA SER A 2 -15.06 -5.53 17.67
C SER A 2 -16.10 -5.67 16.57
N SER A 3 -16.90 -4.65 16.34
CA SER A 3 -17.80 -4.61 15.19
C SER A 3 -17.00 -4.59 13.88
N PRO A 4 -17.41 -5.32 12.81
CA PRO A 4 -16.73 -5.26 11.51
C PRO A 4 -16.59 -3.83 10.95
N ILE A 5 -17.55 -2.95 11.26
CA ILE A 5 -17.49 -1.53 10.88
C ILE A 5 -16.37 -0.82 11.65
N PHE A 6 -16.15 -1.14 12.91
CA PHE A 6 -15.06 -0.56 13.69
C PHE A 6 -13.69 -0.98 13.17
N GLU A 7 -13.52 -2.25 12.82
CA GLU A 7 -12.27 -2.75 12.20
C GLU A 7 -12.02 -2.07 10.85
N LEU A 8 -13.05 -1.97 10.01
CA LEU A 8 -12.98 -1.26 8.73
C LEU A 8 -12.58 0.22 8.94
N SER A 9 -13.23 0.93 9.86
CA SER A 9 -12.99 2.35 10.11
C SER A 9 -11.55 2.60 10.57
N THR A 10 -11.06 1.77 11.48
CA THR A 10 -9.69 1.84 11.98
C THR A 10 -8.68 1.56 10.88
N ALA A 11 -8.88 0.49 10.10
CA ALA A 11 -7.98 0.11 9.01
C ALA A 11 -7.90 1.22 7.93
N VAL A 12 -9.04 1.75 7.49
CA VAL A 12 -9.13 2.82 6.49
C VAL A 12 -8.42 4.08 6.97
N ARG A 13 -8.74 4.54 8.19
CA ARG A 13 -8.15 5.75 8.75
C ARG A 13 -6.65 5.63 8.93
N THR A 14 -6.18 4.54 9.54
CA THR A 14 -4.75 4.31 9.78
C THR A 14 -4.00 4.28 8.46
N ARG A 15 -4.45 3.48 7.50
CA ARG A 15 -3.78 3.36 6.21
C ARG A 15 -3.74 4.69 5.45
N ARG A 16 -4.85 5.44 5.44
CA ARG A 16 -4.87 6.76 4.81
C ARG A 16 -3.85 7.71 5.43
N LEU A 17 -3.74 7.73 6.76
CA LEU A 17 -2.77 8.56 7.47
C LEU A 17 -1.33 8.13 7.18
N ASP A 18 -1.03 6.83 7.20
CA ASP A 18 0.28 6.29 6.83
C ASP A 18 0.70 6.71 5.41
N MET A 19 -0.25 6.67 4.47
CA MET A 19 -0.05 7.11 3.09
C MET A 19 -0.01 8.64 2.95
N GLY A 20 -0.28 9.40 4.02
CA GLY A 20 -0.34 10.87 4.02
C GLY A 20 -1.44 11.45 3.13
N LEU A 21 -2.51 10.69 2.87
CA LEU A 21 -3.65 11.14 2.06
C LEU A 21 -4.61 11.97 2.89
N THR A 22 -5.18 13.03 2.29
CA THR A 22 -6.32 13.72 2.87
C THR A 22 -7.63 12.96 2.60
N GLN A 23 -8.68 13.21 3.38
CA GLN A 23 -10.00 12.64 3.09
C GLN A 23 -10.56 13.08 1.72
N ILE A 24 -10.17 14.26 1.24
CA ILE A 24 -10.58 14.77 -0.08
C ILE A 24 -9.93 13.95 -1.18
N VAL A 25 -8.62 13.71 -1.09
CA VAL A 25 -7.86 12.91 -2.06
C VAL A 25 -8.38 11.46 -2.06
N LEU A 26 -8.56 10.87 -0.89
CA LEU A 26 -9.11 9.50 -0.79
C LEU A 26 -10.51 9.40 -1.39
N ALA A 27 -11.36 10.40 -1.17
CA ALA A 27 -12.70 10.47 -1.75
C ALA A 27 -12.64 10.51 -3.28
N ALA A 28 -11.79 11.37 -3.85
CA ALA A 28 -11.59 11.48 -5.30
C ALA A 28 -11.09 10.15 -5.91
N LEU A 29 -10.05 9.55 -5.33
CA LEU A 29 -9.46 8.28 -5.81
C LEU A 29 -10.45 7.11 -5.75
N SER A 30 -11.28 7.04 -4.70
CA SER A 30 -12.25 5.95 -4.50
C SER A 30 -13.60 6.17 -5.17
N GLY A 31 -13.84 7.35 -5.76
CA GLY A 31 -15.13 7.72 -6.33
C GLY A 31 -16.23 7.89 -5.28
N LEU A 32 -15.87 8.25 -4.05
CA LEU A 32 -16.78 8.52 -2.94
C LEU A 32 -16.86 10.01 -2.64
N SER A 33 -17.89 10.42 -1.90
CA SER A 33 -17.91 11.77 -1.33
C SER A 33 -17.01 11.86 -0.10
N ARG A 34 -16.44 13.05 0.18
CA ARG A 34 -15.71 13.31 1.43
C ARG A 34 -16.54 12.98 2.67
N ALA A 35 -17.85 13.27 2.61
CA ALA A 35 -18.78 12.97 3.72
C ALA A 35 -18.85 11.44 3.96
N THR A 36 -18.91 10.64 2.90
CA THR A 36 -18.90 9.17 2.99
C THR A 36 -17.59 8.68 3.62
N VAL A 37 -16.44 9.17 3.16
CA VAL A 37 -15.13 8.79 3.73
C VAL A 37 -15.07 9.13 5.23
N ASN A 38 -15.50 10.34 5.61
CA ASN A 38 -15.55 10.74 7.01
C ASN A 38 -16.46 9.83 7.86
N GLN A 39 -17.64 9.44 7.33
CA GLN A 39 -18.55 8.51 8.02
C GLN A 39 -17.94 7.12 8.18
N VAL A 40 -17.25 6.62 7.15
CA VAL A 40 -16.51 5.34 7.23
C VAL A 40 -15.45 5.41 8.32
N GLU A 41 -14.60 6.43 8.32
CA GLU A 41 -13.52 6.58 9.31
C GLU A 41 -14.01 6.80 10.74
N LYS A 42 -15.21 7.34 10.92
CA LYS A 42 -15.86 7.46 12.22
C LYS A 42 -16.66 6.22 12.65
N GLY A 43 -16.80 5.24 11.76
CA GLY A 43 -17.65 4.08 12.02
C GLY A 43 -19.13 4.40 12.13
N THR A 44 -19.56 5.57 11.62
CA THR A 44 -20.96 6.05 11.69
C THR A 44 -21.75 5.80 10.41
N ILE A 45 -21.11 5.19 9.41
CA ILE A 45 -21.79 4.85 8.17
C ILE A 45 -22.85 3.77 8.42
N LYS A 46 -24.07 4.01 7.95
CA LYS A 46 -25.19 3.08 8.13
C LYS A 46 -25.28 2.07 6.98
N ASP A 47 -24.95 2.50 5.78
CA ASP A 47 -24.99 1.67 4.59
C ASP A 47 -23.84 2.04 3.64
N LEU A 48 -23.09 1.01 3.24
CA LEU A 48 -22.03 1.11 2.23
C LEU A 48 -22.04 -0.19 1.42
N SER A 49 -22.37 -0.10 0.14
CA SER A 49 -22.35 -1.28 -0.71
C SER A 49 -20.96 -1.89 -0.77
N LEU A 50 -20.89 -3.22 -0.88
CA LEU A 50 -19.62 -3.96 -0.94
C LEU A 50 -18.72 -3.46 -2.08
N THR A 51 -19.29 -3.11 -3.23
CA THR A 51 -18.54 -2.57 -4.38
C THR A 51 -17.86 -1.23 -4.03
N ARG A 52 -18.56 -0.35 -3.30
CA ARG A 52 -17.99 0.93 -2.87
C ARG A 52 -16.92 0.74 -1.79
N ALA A 53 -17.16 -0.19 -0.87
CA ALA A 53 -16.16 -0.57 0.13
C ALA A 53 -14.91 -1.16 -0.54
N ALA A 54 -15.06 -2.06 -1.51
CA ALA A 54 -13.94 -2.65 -2.25
C ALA A 54 -13.10 -1.58 -2.95
N ARG A 55 -13.70 -0.64 -3.68
CA ARG A 55 -12.98 0.47 -4.33
C ARG A 55 -12.19 1.32 -3.33
N LEU A 56 -12.79 1.63 -2.17
CA LEU A 56 -12.11 2.38 -1.11
C LEU A 56 -10.89 1.63 -0.59
N LEU A 57 -11.03 0.32 -0.38
CA LEU A 57 -9.96 -0.53 0.12
C LEU A 57 -8.84 -0.73 -0.91
N ASP A 58 -9.18 -0.90 -2.19
CA ASP A 58 -8.21 -1.02 -3.28
C ASP A 58 -7.28 0.19 -3.37
N VAL A 59 -7.83 1.40 -3.24
CA VAL A 59 -7.04 2.65 -3.22
C VAL A 59 -6.02 2.66 -2.08
N LEU A 60 -6.35 2.02 -0.96
CA LEU A 60 -5.50 1.93 0.22
C LEU A 60 -4.60 0.68 0.24
N GLY A 61 -4.67 -0.15 -0.80
CA GLY A 61 -3.97 -1.42 -0.85
C GLY A 61 -4.44 -2.43 0.21
N LEU A 62 -5.70 -2.32 0.63
CA LEU A 62 -6.36 -3.22 1.56
C LEU A 62 -7.29 -4.18 0.82
N SER A 63 -7.59 -5.33 1.43
CA SER A 63 -8.55 -6.30 0.89
C SER A 63 -9.51 -6.80 1.96
N VAL A 64 -10.71 -7.19 1.55
CA VAL A 64 -11.65 -7.90 2.41
C VAL A 64 -11.42 -9.39 2.27
N VAL A 65 -11.22 -10.08 3.38
CA VAL A 65 -11.13 -11.54 3.42
C VAL A 65 -12.33 -12.09 4.15
N ILE A 66 -13.10 -12.92 3.46
CA ILE A 66 -14.21 -13.67 4.07
C ILE A 66 -13.62 -14.96 4.65
N ALA A 67 -13.50 -15.01 5.97
CA ALA A 67 -13.01 -16.18 6.66
C ALA A 67 -14.17 -16.95 7.29
N THR A 68 -14.25 -18.25 7.06
CA THR A 68 -15.12 -19.13 7.85
C THR A 68 -14.54 -19.29 9.25
N PRO A 69 -15.35 -19.28 10.33
CA PRO A 69 -14.88 -19.58 11.66
C PRO A 69 -14.32 -21.00 11.71
N ARG A 70 -13.03 -21.16 11.54
CA ARG A 70 -12.33 -22.43 11.79
C ARG A 70 -11.60 -22.33 13.13
N PRO A 71 -11.53 -23.43 13.91
CA PRO A 71 -10.57 -23.49 15.01
C PRO A 71 -9.20 -23.21 14.43
N ARG A 72 -8.49 -22.28 15.02
CA ARG A 72 -7.19 -21.75 14.56
C ARG A 72 -6.16 -22.89 14.47
N PRO A 73 -5.76 -23.37 13.29
CA PRO A 73 -4.45 -23.99 13.17
C PRO A 73 -3.40 -22.89 13.09
N ALA A 74 -2.23 -23.19 13.67
CA ALA A 74 -1.16 -22.24 13.86
C ALA A 74 -0.77 -21.46 12.59
N ARG A 75 -0.73 -20.15 12.74
CA ARG A 75 -0.39 -19.09 11.75
C ARG A 75 1.06 -19.18 11.24
N ARG A 76 1.73 -20.31 11.26
CA ARG A 76 3.18 -20.41 11.05
C ARG A 76 3.64 -21.09 9.75
N GLU A 77 2.76 -21.69 8.94
CA GLU A 77 3.21 -22.50 7.79
C GLU A 77 3.10 -21.85 6.41
N HIS A 78 2.35 -20.74 6.25
CA HIS A 78 2.28 -20.05 4.95
C HIS A 78 3.25 -18.88 4.78
N GLU A 79 4.09 -18.61 5.76
CA GLU A 79 5.07 -17.50 5.70
C GLU A 79 6.37 -17.89 5.00
N LYS A 80 6.64 -19.18 4.79
CA LYS A 80 7.94 -19.65 4.31
C LYS A 80 8.09 -19.83 2.80
N GLU A 81 6.99 -19.79 2.03
CA GLU A 81 7.01 -19.99 0.57
C GLU A 81 6.61 -18.78 -0.27
N ARG A 82 6.32 -17.64 0.33
CA ARG A 82 6.04 -16.42 -0.43
C ARG A 82 7.34 -15.68 -0.68
N SER A 83 7.75 -15.59 -1.94
CA SER A 83 8.70 -14.55 -2.38
C SER A 83 8.32 -13.25 -1.66
N GLY A 84 9.28 -12.62 -0.97
CA GLY A 84 9.01 -11.39 -0.21
C GLY A 84 8.38 -10.32 -1.11
N ALA A 85 7.60 -9.42 -0.54
CA ALA A 85 6.98 -8.34 -1.33
C ALA A 85 8.03 -7.54 -2.11
N LEU A 86 9.23 -7.37 -1.54
CA LEU A 86 10.37 -6.75 -2.20
C LEU A 86 10.88 -7.55 -3.40
N ASP A 87 10.85 -8.90 -3.35
CA ASP A 87 11.24 -9.72 -4.49
C ASP A 87 10.22 -9.63 -5.62
N ILE A 88 8.92 -9.60 -5.27
CA ILE A 88 7.85 -9.39 -6.26
C ILE A 88 7.99 -8.00 -6.87
N ALA A 89 8.18 -6.97 -6.04
CA ALA A 89 8.36 -5.59 -6.48
C ALA A 89 9.58 -5.41 -7.39
N ALA A 90 10.71 -6.04 -7.06
CA ALA A 90 11.92 -6.01 -7.87
C ALA A 90 11.71 -6.67 -9.23
N ARG A 91 11.03 -7.81 -9.27
CA ARG A 91 10.66 -8.48 -10.54
C ARG A 91 9.71 -7.62 -11.36
N THR A 92 8.65 -7.08 -10.75
CA THR A 92 7.69 -6.20 -11.43
C THR A 92 8.38 -4.98 -12.01
N ALA A 93 9.24 -4.32 -11.24
CA ALA A 93 10.02 -3.16 -11.68
C ALA A 93 11.01 -3.47 -12.82
N SER A 94 11.36 -4.73 -13.02
CA SER A 94 12.38 -5.16 -14.02
C SER A 94 11.79 -5.69 -15.32
N VAL A 95 10.45 -5.88 -15.41
CA VAL A 95 9.81 -6.53 -16.57
C VAL A 95 10.14 -5.86 -17.90
N SER A 96 10.22 -4.53 -17.93
CA SER A 96 10.44 -3.75 -19.15
C SER A 96 11.91 -3.39 -19.41
N TYR A 97 12.84 -3.89 -18.59
CA TYR A 97 14.25 -3.50 -18.67
C TYR A 97 15.18 -4.69 -18.92
N LYS A 98 16.26 -4.46 -19.65
CA LYS A 98 17.32 -5.48 -19.90
C LYS A 98 18.11 -5.84 -18.63
N THR A 99 18.21 -4.90 -17.69
CA THR A 99 18.85 -5.09 -16.39
C THR A 99 17.78 -5.30 -15.32
N SER A 100 18.06 -6.12 -14.34
CA SER A 100 17.15 -6.34 -13.21
C SER A 100 17.65 -5.60 -11.98
N VAL A 101 16.72 -5.04 -11.20
CA VAL A 101 16.98 -4.55 -9.85
C VAL A 101 16.77 -5.68 -8.86
N SER A 102 17.66 -5.82 -7.88
CA SER A 102 17.49 -6.80 -6.80
C SER A 102 16.61 -6.25 -5.68
N ALA A 103 16.01 -7.16 -4.87
CA ALA A 103 15.26 -6.77 -3.68
C ALA A 103 16.09 -5.91 -2.71
N THR A 104 17.39 -6.22 -2.55
CA THR A 104 18.31 -5.46 -1.70
C THR A 104 18.55 -4.04 -2.21
N GLN A 105 18.70 -3.87 -3.52
CA GLN A 105 18.87 -2.54 -4.13
C GLN A 105 17.59 -1.72 -4.04
N LEU A 106 16.43 -2.36 -4.25
CA LEU A 106 15.14 -1.72 -4.10
C LEU A 106 14.87 -1.32 -2.64
N ARG A 107 15.17 -2.21 -1.70
CA ARG A 107 15.14 -1.93 -0.26
C ARG A 107 15.92 -0.66 0.07
N LYS A 108 17.19 -0.61 -0.31
CA LYS A 108 18.05 0.55 -0.08
C LYS A 108 17.48 1.84 -0.69
N ALA A 109 16.97 1.77 -1.92
CA ALA A 109 16.37 2.93 -2.58
C ALA A 109 15.15 3.47 -1.83
N LEU A 110 14.28 2.59 -1.32
CA LEU A 110 13.05 2.97 -0.63
C LEU A 110 13.25 3.39 0.83
N THR A 111 14.33 2.94 1.47
CA THR A 111 14.64 3.34 2.87
C THR A 111 15.52 4.59 2.93
N SER A 112 16.42 4.80 1.96
CA SER A 112 17.29 5.98 1.92
C SER A 112 16.70 7.16 1.14
N GLY A 113 15.70 6.94 0.29
CA GLY A 113 15.17 7.94 -0.64
C GLY A 113 16.16 8.36 -1.75
N THR A 114 17.31 7.68 -1.86
CA THR A 114 18.37 7.99 -2.81
C THR A 114 18.77 6.77 -3.64
N PRO A 115 17.96 6.40 -4.66
CA PRO A 115 18.31 5.30 -5.54
C PRO A 115 19.56 5.60 -6.36
N THR A 116 20.34 4.56 -6.62
CA THR A 116 21.48 4.65 -7.54
C THR A 116 20.98 5.03 -8.94
N PRO A 117 21.66 5.92 -9.68
CA PRO A 117 21.21 6.38 -11.00
C PRO A 117 20.85 5.25 -11.99
N ALA A 118 21.57 4.14 -11.96
CA ALA A 118 21.30 2.97 -12.81
C ALA A 118 19.92 2.31 -12.56
N PHE A 119 19.33 2.51 -11.38
CA PHE A 119 18.05 1.88 -11.00
C PHE A 119 16.89 2.88 -10.95
N LEU A 120 17.11 4.16 -11.28
CA LEU A 120 16.04 5.16 -11.35
C LEU A 120 14.87 4.73 -12.24
N PRO A 121 15.08 4.18 -13.45
CA PRO A 121 13.98 3.70 -14.29
C PRO A 121 13.15 2.60 -13.62
N HIS A 122 13.79 1.68 -12.90
CA HIS A 122 13.10 0.60 -12.19
C HIS A 122 12.25 1.12 -11.02
N VAL A 123 12.79 2.09 -10.26
CA VAL A 123 12.05 2.76 -9.18
C VAL A 123 10.86 3.53 -9.76
N TYR A 124 11.04 4.21 -10.89
CA TYR A 124 9.94 4.88 -11.59
C TYR A 124 8.84 3.90 -11.98
N ALA A 125 9.18 2.80 -12.68
CA ALA A 125 8.21 1.78 -13.07
C ALA A 125 7.47 1.18 -11.87
N LEU A 126 8.16 0.91 -10.77
CA LEU A 126 7.52 0.44 -9.55
C LEU A 126 6.50 1.46 -9.02
N LEU A 127 6.88 2.74 -8.89
CA LEU A 127 6.01 3.76 -8.30
C LEU A 127 4.86 4.16 -9.21
N ASP A 128 5.06 4.10 -10.53
CA ASP A 128 4.06 4.51 -11.52
C ASP A 128 3.09 3.39 -11.88
N GLU A 129 3.56 2.13 -12.02
CA GLU A 129 2.80 1.03 -12.58
C GLU A 129 2.34 -0.02 -11.54
N ALA A 130 3.08 -0.19 -10.43
CA ALA A 130 2.78 -1.28 -9.50
C ALA A 130 1.43 -1.08 -8.79
N PRO A 131 0.66 -2.16 -8.53
CA PRO A 131 -0.55 -2.09 -7.72
C PRO A 131 -0.28 -1.50 -6.33
N VAL A 132 -1.21 -0.70 -5.81
CA VAL A 132 -1.07 -0.11 -4.46
C VAL A 132 -0.94 -1.19 -3.39
N SER A 133 -1.61 -2.33 -3.57
CA SER A 133 -1.49 -3.50 -2.69
C SER A 133 -0.05 -4.05 -2.62
N LEU A 134 0.69 -4.03 -3.73
CA LEU A 134 2.10 -4.42 -3.74
C LEU A 134 2.97 -3.39 -3.02
N LEU A 135 2.76 -2.09 -3.28
CA LEU A 135 3.47 -1.02 -2.57
C LEU A 135 3.22 -1.10 -1.07
N ALA A 136 1.97 -1.32 -0.66
CA ALA A 136 1.60 -1.50 0.74
C ALA A 136 2.28 -2.72 1.37
N SER A 137 2.36 -3.84 0.63
CA SER A 137 3.06 -5.05 1.10
C SER A 137 4.57 -4.83 1.26
N VAL A 138 5.18 -4.04 0.38
CA VAL A 138 6.60 -3.62 0.50
C VAL A 138 6.80 -2.75 1.75
N VAL A 139 5.91 -1.79 1.99
CA VAL A 139 5.96 -0.94 3.20
C VAL A 139 5.85 -1.79 4.47
N GLU A 140 4.91 -2.75 4.51
CA GLU A 140 4.76 -3.67 5.64
C GLU A 140 6.00 -4.55 5.85
N GLN A 141 6.62 -5.01 4.76
CA GLN A 141 7.85 -5.79 4.84
C GLN A 141 9.00 -4.95 5.41
N LEU A 142 9.21 -3.73 4.92
CA LEU A 142 10.25 -2.82 5.40
C LEU A 142 10.04 -2.43 6.86
N HIS A 143 8.78 -2.15 7.25
CA HIS A 143 8.46 -1.87 8.65
C HIS A 143 8.80 -3.05 9.57
N ARG A 144 8.42 -4.28 9.17
CA ARG A 144 8.65 -5.49 9.97
C ARG A 144 10.13 -5.87 10.07
N GLU A 145 10.90 -5.73 8.98
CA GLU A 145 12.28 -6.19 8.91
C GLU A 145 13.28 -5.14 9.37
N GLU A 146 13.00 -3.86 9.15
CA GLU A 146 13.94 -2.76 9.43
C GLU A 146 13.43 -1.79 10.52
N GLY A 147 12.21 -1.99 11.01
CA GLY A 147 11.62 -1.10 12.01
C GLY A 147 11.30 0.31 11.51
N VAL A 148 11.39 0.57 10.21
CA VAL A 148 11.11 1.91 9.64
C VAL A 148 9.62 2.20 9.76
N GLU A 149 9.26 3.41 10.20
CA GLU A 149 7.86 3.83 10.29
C GLU A 149 7.18 3.80 8.91
N ARG A 150 5.98 3.21 8.83
CA ARG A 150 5.20 3.08 7.59
C ARG A 150 4.99 4.42 6.88
N ALA A 151 4.62 5.43 7.64
CA ALA A 151 4.42 6.79 7.13
C ALA A 151 5.70 7.37 6.51
N GLN A 152 6.87 7.06 7.09
CA GLN A 152 8.16 7.49 6.56
C GLN A 152 8.46 6.83 5.22
N VAL A 153 8.21 5.53 5.07
CA VAL A 153 8.41 4.82 3.79
C VAL A 153 7.47 5.39 2.72
N TRP A 154 6.19 5.60 3.02
CA TRP A 154 5.24 6.24 2.10
C TRP A 154 5.66 7.64 1.71
N LYS A 155 6.17 8.43 2.66
CA LYS A 155 6.70 9.78 2.39
C LYS A 155 7.88 9.73 1.41
N LEU A 156 8.85 8.83 1.63
CA LEU A 156 9.99 8.65 0.73
C LEU A 156 9.56 8.18 -0.67
N MET A 157 8.61 7.26 -0.77
CA MET A 157 8.03 6.84 -2.05
C MET A 157 7.39 8.02 -2.79
N ARG A 158 6.64 8.87 -2.09
CA ARG A 158 6.03 10.08 -2.68
C ARG A 158 7.09 11.07 -3.15
N GLU A 159 8.10 11.35 -2.34
CA GLU A 159 9.21 12.24 -2.72
C GLU A 159 9.96 11.72 -3.95
N LEU A 160 10.19 10.41 -4.03
CA LEU A 160 10.77 9.75 -5.20
C LEU A 160 9.87 9.88 -6.42
N ALA A 161 8.57 9.61 -6.29
CA ALA A 161 7.59 9.73 -7.36
C ALA A 161 7.53 11.16 -7.93
N HIS A 162 7.51 12.17 -7.07
CA HIS A 162 7.56 13.57 -7.48
C HIS A 162 8.86 13.91 -8.23
N ARG A 163 10.00 13.49 -7.68
CA ARG A 163 11.31 13.72 -8.31
C ARG A 163 11.43 13.06 -9.67
N LEU A 164 10.84 11.87 -9.81
CA LEU A 164 10.79 11.10 -11.07
C LEU A 164 9.64 11.52 -11.99
N LYS A 165 8.82 12.51 -11.60
CA LYS A 165 7.69 13.03 -12.36
C LYS A 165 6.62 11.97 -12.69
N SER A 166 6.35 11.04 -11.74
CA SER A 166 5.23 10.12 -11.87
C SER A 166 3.92 10.91 -11.98
N SER A 167 3.07 10.52 -12.93
CA SER A 167 1.77 11.17 -13.17
C SER A 167 0.65 10.58 -12.31
N ARG A 168 0.93 9.56 -11.54
CA ARG A 168 -0.06 8.80 -10.78
C ARG A 168 -0.70 9.64 -9.67
N GLU A 169 -2.04 9.66 -9.65
CA GLU A 169 -2.81 10.50 -8.72
C GLU A 169 -2.57 10.24 -7.23
N ILE A 170 -2.19 9.02 -6.86
CA ILE A 170 -1.90 8.65 -5.47
C ILE A 170 -0.72 9.43 -4.88
N TRP A 171 0.14 9.99 -5.72
CA TRP A 171 1.31 10.78 -5.30
C TRP A 171 1.06 12.29 -5.26
N ARG A 172 -0.09 12.76 -5.74
CA ARG A 172 -0.49 14.18 -5.75
C ARG A 172 -0.85 14.74 -4.38
#